data_e8f39edcfe12bc55c54cb40ef90ec9ac
#
_entry.id   e8f39edcfe12bc55c54cb40ef90ec9ac
#
_cell.length_a   1.000
_cell.length_b   1.000
_cell.length_c   1.000
_cell.angle_alpha   90.00
_cell.angle_beta   90.00
_cell.angle_gamma   90.00
#
_symmetry.space_group_name_H-M   'P 1'
#
loop_
_entity.id
_entity.type
_entity.pdbx_description
1 polymer ?
#
loop_
_entity_poly.entity_id
_entity_poly.type
_entity_poly.pdbx_seq_one_letter_code
_entity_poly.pdbx_strand_id
1 'polypeptide(L)'
;MHLVEARYLLDNSKLIFYFTAEGRVDFRNLVKDLAAVYRTRIELRQIGVRDQVKRLGGNGICGRELCCCSFLNDFDSVSIKMAKEQNLSLNASKITGCCGRLMCCLKYEQNVYEDKMKKLPHPGAIVKTGDGEGTVESVEVLREIIKVKLNDEEGNSYYKKYNVADVQIIKDSKKEIKADDNIDPEELKELEKIEQMDKYEKKNTSKDEE
;
A
#
# COMPACT_ATOMS: atom_id res chain seq x y z
N MET A 1 -1.24 -25.87 3.18
CA MET A 1 -0.80 -25.44 4.51
C MET A 1 0.72 -25.35 4.53
N HIS A 2 1.25 -24.19 4.91
CA HIS A 2 2.70 -23.96 5.02
C HIS A 2 3.03 -23.63 6.47
N LEU A 3 3.95 -24.37 7.08
CA LEU A 3 4.46 -24.07 8.42
C LEU A 3 5.34 -22.83 8.35
N VAL A 4 5.10 -21.89 9.27
CA VAL A 4 5.87 -20.66 9.39
C VAL A 4 6.83 -20.72 10.57
N GLU A 5 6.33 -21.10 11.74
CA GLU A 5 7.09 -21.17 12.99
C GLU A 5 6.52 -22.22 13.91
N ALA A 6 7.39 -22.87 14.71
CA ALA A 6 7.00 -23.70 15.84
C ALA A 6 7.66 -23.17 17.11
N ARG A 7 6.87 -22.92 18.16
CA ARG A 7 7.34 -22.30 19.39
C ARG A 7 6.80 -23.02 20.63
N TYR A 8 7.71 -23.38 21.53
CA TYR A 8 7.35 -23.79 22.90
C TYR A 8 7.01 -22.58 23.75
N LEU A 9 6.03 -22.74 24.63
CA LEU A 9 5.88 -21.80 25.75
C LEU A 9 7.06 -21.93 26.70
N LEU A 10 7.36 -20.89 27.47
CA LEU A 10 8.50 -20.86 28.40
C LEU A 10 8.45 -21.97 29.45
N ASP A 11 7.25 -22.42 29.85
CA ASP A 11 6.99 -23.51 30.79
C ASP A 11 6.97 -24.90 30.11
N ASN A 12 7.22 -24.99 28.81
CA ASN A 12 7.12 -26.18 27.97
C ASN A 12 5.77 -26.92 28.02
N SER A 13 4.73 -26.30 28.55
CA SER A 13 3.40 -26.91 28.68
C SER A 13 2.67 -27.08 27.34
N LYS A 14 3.07 -26.27 26.36
CA LYS A 14 2.39 -26.20 25.06
C LYS A 14 3.38 -25.95 23.93
N LEU A 15 3.17 -26.61 22.80
CA LEU A 15 3.85 -26.36 21.53
C LEU A 15 2.87 -25.75 20.53
N ILE A 16 3.16 -24.54 20.06
CA ILE A 16 2.32 -23.81 19.14
C ILE A 16 2.97 -23.82 17.76
N PHE A 17 2.20 -24.25 16.75
CA PHE A 17 2.59 -24.19 15.34
C PHE A 17 1.83 -23.07 14.65
N TYR A 18 2.53 -22.14 14.07
CA TYR A 18 1.97 -21.07 13.24
C TYR A 18 2.04 -21.50 11.78
N PHE A 19 0.93 -21.41 11.08
CA PHE A 19 0.86 -21.84 9.67
C PHE A 19 -0.01 -20.89 8.85
N THR A 20 0.21 -20.92 7.53
CA THR A 20 -0.65 -20.24 6.54
C THR A 20 -1.36 -21.30 5.69
N ALA A 21 -2.60 -21.00 5.28
CA ALA A 21 -3.36 -21.80 4.35
C ALA A 21 -4.36 -20.90 3.59
N GLU A 22 -4.69 -21.26 2.37
CA GLU A 22 -5.67 -20.55 1.53
C GLU A 22 -7.12 -20.71 2.00
N GLY A 23 -7.39 -21.73 2.82
CA GLY A 23 -8.72 -22.03 3.33
C GLY A 23 -8.68 -22.78 4.66
N ARG A 24 -9.84 -23.22 5.10
CA ARG A 24 -9.98 -24.01 6.34
C ARG A 24 -9.38 -25.40 6.15
N VAL A 25 -8.43 -25.76 7.01
CA VAL A 25 -7.74 -27.07 6.99
C VAL A 25 -8.26 -27.92 8.14
N ASP A 26 -8.56 -29.21 7.87
CA ASP A 26 -8.82 -30.19 8.93
C ASP A 26 -7.49 -30.84 9.37
N PHE A 27 -7.11 -30.55 10.58
CA PHE A 27 -5.84 -31.00 11.18
C PHE A 27 -6.02 -31.95 12.38
N ARG A 28 -7.21 -32.56 12.55
CA ARG A 28 -7.50 -33.45 13.71
C ARG A 28 -6.53 -34.62 13.83
N ASN A 29 -6.19 -35.25 12.72
CA ASN A 29 -5.25 -36.37 12.72
C ASN A 29 -3.82 -35.87 12.95
N LEU A 30 -3.42 -34.79 12.28
CA LEU A 30 -2.10 -34.16 12.45
C LEU A 30 -1.82 -33.76 13.91
N VAL A 31 -2.83 -33.21 14.62
CA VAL A 31 -2.68 -32.85 16.05
C VAL A 31 -2.44 -34.11 16.90
N LYS A 32 -3.12 -35.23 16.64
CA LYS A 32 -2.92 -36.46 17.36
C LYS A 32 -1.52 -37.03 17.15
N ASP A 33 -1.04 -37.03 15.91
CA ASP A 33 0.28 -37.53 15.56
C ASP A 33 1.38 -36.67 16.20
N LEU A 34 1.25 -35.36 16.12
CA LEU A 34 2.18 -34.42 16.77
C LEU A 34 2.18 -34.58 18.29
N ALA A 35 1.01 -34.75 18.92
CA ALA A 35 0.90 -34.96 20.37
C ALA A 35 1.55 -36.30 20.79
N ALA A 36 1.45 -37.35 19.97
CA ALA A 36 2.11 -38.63 20.22
C ALA A 36 3.65 -38.49 20.17
N VAL A 37 4.19 -37.70 19.23
CA VAL A 37 5.63 -37.51 19.07
C VAL A 37 6.21 -36.59 20.15
N TYR A 38 5.60 -35.42 20.36
CA TYR A 38 6.15 -34.39 21.25
C TYR A 38 5.70 -34.53 22.70
N ARG A 39 4.70 -35.34 22.99
CA ARG A 39 4.14 -35.60 24.34
C ARG A 39 3.75 -34.33 25.11
N THR A 40 3.36 -33.30 24.38
CA THR A 40 2.93 -31.99 24.88
C THR A 40 1.61 -31.60 24.24
N ARG A 41 0.94 -30.62 24.84
CA ARG A 41 -0.27 -30.06 24.24
C ARG A 41 0.09 -29.31 22.95
N ILE A 42 -0.52 -29.70 21.83
CA ILE A 42 -0.31 -29.11 20.51
C ILE A 42 -1.40 -28.08 20.24
N GLU A 43 -1.01 -26.91 19.79
CA GLU A 43 -1.90 -25.86 19.31
C GLU A 43 -1.49 -25.46 17.89
N LEU A 44 -2.43 -25.46 16.97
CA LEU A 44 -2.24 -25.03 15.58
C LEU A 44 -2.95 -23.68 15.40
N ARG A 45 -2.19 -22.65 15.02
CA ARG A 45 -2.70 -21.30 14.76
C ARG A 45 -2.51 -20.93 13.30
N GLN A 46 -3.61 -20.72 12.62
CA GLN A 46 -3.56 -20.13 11.30
C GLN A 46 -3.30 -18.63 11.44
N ILE A 47 -2.33 -18.11 10.67
CA ILE A 47 -1.97 -16.70 10.65
C ILE A 47 -2.14 -16.13 9.23
N GLY A 48 -2.38 -14.83 9.15
CA GLY A 48 -2.45 -14.11 7.87
C GLY A 48 -1.07 -13.97 7.21
N VAL A 49 -1.06 -13.71 5.92
CA VAL A 49 0.19 -13.55 5.15
C VAL A 49 1.04 -12.37 5.63
N ARG A 50 0.42 -11.32 6.15
CA ARG A 50 1.14 -10.17 6.72
C ARG A 50 1.82 -10.53 8.03
N ASP A 51 1.17 -11.32 8.89
CA ASP A 51 1.76 -11.81 10.14
C ASP A 51 2.88 -12.82 9.88
N GLN A 52 2.76 -13.62 8.83
CA GLN A 52 3.86 -14.47 8.36
C GLN A 52 5.09 -13.64 8.05
N VAL A 53 4.94 -12.59 7.24
CA VAL A 53 6.03 -11.70 6.86
C VAL A 53 6.60 -10.95 8.08
N LYS A 54 5.73 -10.50 9.01
CA LYS A 54 6.15 -9.88 10.27
C LYS A 54 7.05 -10.79 11.10
N ARG A 55 6.81 -12.11 11.11
CA ARG A 55 7.63 -13.09 11.84
C ARG A 55 8.95 -13.39 11.14
N LEU A 56 8.95 -13.44 9.80
CA LEU A 56 10.15 -13.70 9.01
C LEU A 56 11.08 -12.49 8.95
N GLY A 57 10.52 -11.29 9.06
CA GLY A 57 11.26 -10.05 8.89
C GLY A 57 11.63 -9.75 7.45
N GLY A 58 12.40 -8.69 7.24
CA GLY A 58 12.93 -8.31 5.93
C GLY A 58 12.88 -6.81 5.67
N ASN A 59 13.26 -6.42 4.45
CA ASN A 59 13.26 -5.05 3.99
C ASN A 59 12.21 -4.83 2.90
N GLY A 60 11.61 -3.65 2.91
CA GLY A 60 10.72 -3.20 1.85
C GLY A 60 11.47 -2.78 0.59
N ILE A 61 10.75 -2.52 -0.49
CA ILE A 61 11.30 -1.97 -1.74
C ILE A 61 11.98 -0.60 -1.53
N CYS A 62 11.64 0.10 -0.45
CA CYS A 62 12.25 1.37 -0.04
C CYS A 62 13.61 1.20 0.65
N GLY A 63 14.10 -0.05 0.84
CA GLY A 63 15.37 -0.37 1.51
C GLY A 63 15.32 -0.29 3.04
N ARG A 64 14.19 0.08 3.64
CA ARG A 64 13.99 0.09 5.09
C ARG A 64 13.39 -1.22 5.57
N GLU A 65 13.55 -1.50 6.87
CA GLU A 65 12.82 -2.58 7.53
C GLU A 65 11.32 -2.46 7.26
N LEU A 66 10.65 -3.60 7.15
CA LEU A 66 9.21 -3.65 6.89
C LEU A 66 8.43 -2.87 7.96
N CYS A 67 7.48 -2.02 7.53
CA CYS A 67 6.66 -1.21 8.43
C CYS A 67 5.95 -2.07 9.49
N CYS A 68 5.50 -3.27 9.11
CA CYS A 68 4.85 -4.22 10.02
C CYS A 68 5.81 -4.82 11.06
N CYS A 69 7.12 -4.83 10.80
CA CYS A 69 8.11 -5.31 11.77
C CYS A 69 8.56 -4.21 12.72
N SER A 70 8.59 -2.95 12.26
CA SER A 70 9.16 -1.83 13.00
C SER A 70 8.12 -1.08 13.84
N PHE A 71 7.15 -0.40 13.24
CA PHE A 71 6.27 0.53 13.96
C PHE A 71 4.78 0.35 13.72
N LEU A 72 4.38 -0.28 12.58
CA LEU A 72 2.99 -0.37 12.20
C LEU A 72 2.38 -1.67 12.74
N ASN A 73 1.52 -1.56 13.75
CA ASN A 73 0.85 -2.72 14.34
C ASN A 73 -0.59 -2.86 13.86
N ASP A 74 -1.28 -1.73 13.63
CA ASP A 74 -2.66 -1.72 13.16
C ASP A 74 -2.71 -1.55 11.65
N PHE A 75 -3.51 -2.36 10.98
CA PHE A 75 -3.62 -2.37 9.53
C PHE A 75 -5.03 -2.07 9.09
N ASP A 76 -5.18 -0.96 8.38
CA ASP A 76 -6.38 -0.63 7.64
C ASP A 76 -6.30 -1.17 6.21
N SER A 77 -7.47 -1.39 5.61
CA SER A 77 -7.56 -1.79 4.21
C SER A 77 -6.96 -0.72 3.31
N VAL A 78 -6.11 -1.13 2.40
CA VAL A 78 -5.48 -0.26 1.39
C VAL A 78 -6.27 -0.36 0.10
N SER A 79 -6.45 0.77 -0.59
CA SER A 79 -7.13 0.81 -1.88
C SER A 79 -6.19 1.27 -3.00
N ILE A 80 -6.49 0.84 -4.22
CA ILE A 80 -5.79 1.27 -5.44
C ILE A 80 -5.89 2.79 -5.61
N LYS A 81 -7.01 3.40 -5.17
CA LYS A 81 -7.22 4.83 -5.21
C LYS A 81 -6.12 5.60 -4.46
N MET A 82 -5.66 5.08 -3.30
CA MET A 82 -4.57 5.69 -2.53
C MET A 82 -3.26 5.74 -3.33
N ALA A 83 -2.94 4.67 -4.06
CA ALA A 83 -1.76 4.65 -4.92
C ALA A 83 -1.85 5.70 -6.06
N LYS A 84 -3.05 5.89 -6.65
CA LYS A 84 -3.29 6.93 -7.65
C LYS A 84 -3.10 8.33 -7.09
N GLU A 85 -3.66 8.61 -5.92
CA GLU A 85 -3.54 9.90 -5.24
C GLU A 85 -2.10 10.23 -4.84
N GLN A 86 -1.30 9.21 -4.56
CA GLN A 86 0.12 9.34 -4.25
C GLN A 86 1.02 9.36 -5.50
N ASN A 87 0.45 9.45 -6.71
CA ASN A 87 1.16 9.46 -7.99
C ASN A 87 2.08 8.25 -8.20
N LEU A 88 1.71 7.09 -7.67
CA LEU A 88 2.44 5.86 -7.90
C LEU A 88 1.95 5.15 -9.17
N SER A 89 2.89 4.55 -9.88
CA SER A 89 2.58 3.68 -11.02
C SER A 89 1.73 2.50 -10.54
N LEU A 90 0.62 2.24 -11.22
CA LEU A 90 -0.31 1.15 -10.89
C LEU A 90 0.18 -0.21 -11.40
N ASN A 91 1.45 -0.49 -11.23
CA ASN A 91 2.03 -1.79 -11.51
C ASN A 91 2.02 -2.62 -10.22
N ALA A 92 1.43 -3.82 -10.29
CA ALA A 92 1.30 -4.72 -9.14
C ALA A 92 2.64 -4.96 -8.44
N SER A 93 3.72 -5.16 -9.19
CA SER A 93 5.06 -5.39 -8.65
C SER A 93 5.64 -4.20 -7.86
N LYS A 94 5.14 -2.97 -8.11
CA LYS A 94 5.64 -1.75 -7.46
C LYS A 94 4.81 -1.31 -6.26
N ILE A 95 3.52 -1.67 -6.21
CA ILE A 95 2.62 -1.25 -5.12
C ILE A 95 2.21 -2.41 -4.20
N THR A 96 2.72 -3.61 -4.47
CA THR A 96 2.51 -4.79 -3.62
C THR A 96 3.71 -5.02 -2.72
N GLY A 97 3.48 -5.29 -1.46
CA GLY A 97 4.51 -5.68 -0.50
C GLY A 97 4.91 -7.14 -0.62
N CYS A 98 5.98 -7.55 0.07
CA CYS A 98 6.45 -8.94 0.11
C CYS A 98 5.41 -9.92 0.71
N CYS A 99 4.38 -9.41 1.39
CA CYS A 99 3.24 -10.20 1.87
C CYS A 99 2.17 -10.49 0.79
N GLY A 100 2.37 -10.02 -0.46
CA GLY A 100 1.40 -10.18 -1.54
C GLY A 100 0.15 -9.28 -1.40
N ARG A 101 0.13 -8.34 -0.45
CA ARG A 101 -0.94 -7.33 -0.27
C ARG A 101 -0.45 -5.96 -0.69
N LEU A 102 -1.37 -5.02 -0.93
CA LEU A 102 -0.99 -3.63 -1.18
C LEU A 102 -0.16 -3.09 -0.01
N MET A 103 0.81 -2.24 -0.32
CA MET A 103 1.74 -1.69 0.66
C MET A 103 1.01 -0.89 1.74
N CYS A 104 1.23 -1.25 3.00
CA CYS A 104 0.60 -0.60 4.16
C CYS A 104 1.02 0.87 4.34
N CYS A 105 2.20 1.27 3.85
CA CYS A 105 2.65 2.67 3.86
C CYS A 105 1.73 3.58 3.04
N LEU A 106 1.05 3.08 2.01
CA LEU A 106 0.07 3.86 1.24
C LEU A 106 -1.03 4.42 2.14
N LYS A 107 -1.60 3.57 3.00
CA LYS A 107 -2.62 4.00 3.96
C LYS A 107 -2.04 4.88 5.07
N TYR A 108 -0.85 4.54 5.56
CA TYR A 108 -0.18 5.30 6.61
C TYR A 108 0.11 6.75 6.20
N GLU A 109 0.50 6.97 4.95
CA GLU A 109 0.84 8.29 4.41
C GLU A 109 -0.38 9.03 3.83
N GLN A 110 -1.53 8.37 3.64
CA GLN A 110 -2.69 8.89 2.92
C GLN A 110 -3.16 10.26 3.43
N ASN A 111 -3.27 10.44 4.74
CA ASN A 111 -3.76 11.70 5.31
C ASN A 111 -2.86 12.88 4.95
N VAL A 112 -1.55 12.67 4.91
CA VAL A 112 -0.58 13.71 4.54
C VAL A 112 -0.75 14.13 3.08
N TYR A 113 -0.95 13.14 2.19
CA TYR A 113 -1.21 13.43 0.78
C TYR A 113 -2.53 14.16 0.58
N GLU A 114 -3.61 13.71 1.24
CA GLU A 114 -4.92 14.37 1.16
C GLU A 114 -4.87 15.84 1.62
N ASP A 115 -4.20 16.12 2.72
CA ASP A 115 -4.08 17.49 3.24
C ASP A 115 -3.25 18.40 2.33
N LYS A 116 -2.20 17.86 1.73
CA LYS A 116 -1.40 18.63 0.76
C LYS A 116 -2.14 18.83 -0.56
N MET A 117 -2.82 17.81 -1.06
CA MET A 117 -3.60 17.91 -2.31
C MET A 117 -4.72 18.94 -2.25
N LYS A 118 -5.30 19.23 -1.09
CA LYS A 118 -6.29 20.31 -0.91
C LYS A 118 -5.73 21.70 -1.24
N LYS A 119 -4.41 21.89 -1.14
CA LYS A 119 -3.72 23.16 -1.35
C LYS A 119 -3.05 23.28 -2.73
N LEU A 120 -2.94 22.18 -3.43
CA LEU A 120 -2.22 22.07 -4.69
C LEU A 120 -3.16 22.17 -5.90
N PRO A 121 -2.76 22.83 -6.99
CA PRO A 121 -3.53 22.82 -8.22
C PRO A 121 -3.52 21.42 -8.85
N HIS A 122 -4.64 21.04 -9.46
CA HIS A 122 -4.72 19.77 -10.16
C HIS A 122 -4.00 19.81 -11.53
N PRO A 123 -3.53 18.69 -12.05
CA PRO A 123 -3.04 18.62 -13.43
C PRO A 123 -4.08 19.15 -14.42
N GLY A 124 -3.67 20.01 -15.33
CA GLY A 124 -4.54 20.72 -16.26
C GLY A 124 -5.09 22.05 -15.72
N ALA A 125 -4.79 22.45 -14.49
CA ALA A 125 -5.13 23.77 -13.99
C ALA A 125 -4.34 24.88 -14.72
N ILE A 126 -4.98 26.05 -14.87
CA ILE A 126 -4.33 27.24 -15.43
C ILE A 126 -3.80 28.08 -14.26
N VAL A 127 -2.50 28.37 -14.32
CA VAL A 127 -1.79 29.09 -13.29
C VAL A 127 -1.01 30.27 -13.85
N LYS A 128 -0.91 31.34 -13.08
CA LYS A 128 -0.08 32.49 -13.40
C LYS A 128 1.23 32.38 -12.63
N THR A 129 2.31 32.37 -13.38
CA THR A 129 3.70 32.34 -12.86
C THR A 129 4.38 33.67 -13.12
N GLY A 130 5.58 33.85 -12.58
CA GLY A 130 6.40 35.04 -12.87
C GLY A 130 6.80 35.19 -14.34
N ASP A 131 6.80 34.10 -15.10
CA ASP A 131 7.18 34.06 -16.52
C ASP A 131 5.95 34.05 -17.47
N GLY A 132 4.72 34.16 -16.92
CA GLY A 132 3.49 34.19 -17.72
C GLY A 132 2.42 33.17 -17.26
N GLU A 133 1.38 33.03 -18.07
CA GLU A 133 0.31 32.06 -17.83
C GLU A 133 0.68 30.70 -18.45
N GLY A 134 0.40 29.63 -17.69
CA GLY A 134 0.69 28.28 -18.15
C GLY A 134 -0.27 27.23 -17.61
N THR A 135 -0.14 26.03 -18.12
CA THR A 135 -0.96 24.87 -17.71
C THR A 135 -0.11 23.92 -16.88
N VAL A 136 -0.63 23.48 -15.72
CA VAL A 136 0.04 22.50 -14.87
C VAL A 136 0.02 21.14 -15.56
N GLU A 137 1.19 20.57 -15.78
CA GLU A 137 1.35 19.23 -16.36
C GLU A 137 1.40 18.14 -15.29
N SER A 138 2.23 18.34 -14.27
CA SER A 138 2.38 17.40 -13.16
C SER A 138 2.67 18.12 -11.84
N VAL A 139 2.38 17.44 -10.73
CA VAL A 139 2.51 17.97 -9.37
C VAL A 139 3.31 16.99 -8.52
N GLU A 140 4.40 17.45 -7.90
CA GLU A 140 5.16 16.73 -6.88
C GLU A 140 4.58 17.07 -5.51
N VAL A 141 3.61 16.29 -5.03
CA VAL A 141 2.75 16.61 -3.87
C VAL A 141 3.57 16.91 -2.61
N LEU A 142 4.54 16.06 -2.25
CA LEU A 142 5.31 16.20 -1.00
C LEU A 142 6.24 17.40 -0.99
N ARG A 143 6.81 17.75 -2.15
CA ARG A 143 7.72 18.89 -2.31
C ARG A 143 7.00 20.19 -2.61
N GLU A 144 5.70 20.16 -2.89
CA GLU A 144 4.89 21.31 -3.31
C GLU A 144 5.45 22.01 -4.56
N ILE A 145 5.98 21.21 -5.48
CA ILE A 145 6.53 21.68 -6.76
C ILE A 145 5.59 21.30 -7.88
N ILE A 146 5.30 22.23 -8.75
CA ILE A 146 4.51 22.02 -9.96
C ILE A 146 5.37 22.18 -11.20
N LYS A 147 5.13 21.33 -12.20
CA LYS A 147 5.69 21.46 -13.54
C LYS A 147 4.65 22.13 -14.43
N VAL A 148 4.97 23.30 -14.90
CA VAL A 148 4.07 24.12 -15.73
C VAL A 148 4.56 24.15 -17.16
N LYS A 149 3.65 23.93 -18.08
CA LYS A 149 3.85 24.13 -19.52
C LYS A 149 3.55 25.59 -19.83
N LEU A 150 4.56 26.32 -20.27
CA LEU A 150 4.48 27.70 -20.71
C LEU A 150 4.65 27.77 -22.22
N ASN A 151 4.04 28.76 -22.87
CA ASN A 151 4.26 29.05 -24.28
C ASN A 151 5.07 30.33 -24.39
N ASP A 152 6.10 30.30 -25.23
CA ASP A 152 6.92 31.48 -25.55
C ASP A 152 6.21 32.35 -26.59
N GLU A 153 6.65 33.58 -26.78
CA GLU A 153 6.13 34.54 -27.78
C GLU A 153 6.21 33.99 -29.21
N GLU A 154 7.16 33.08 -29.46
CA GLU A 154 7.33 32.39 -30.73
C GLU A 154 6.39 31.16 -30.92
N GLY A 155 5.54 30.84 -29.92
CA GLY A 155 4.62 29.71 -29.96
C GLY A 155 5.25 28.36 -29.57
N ASN A 156 6.51 28.33 -29.14
CA ASN A 156 7.14 27.13 -28.65
C ASN A 156 6.73 26.86 -27.20
N SER A 157 6.44 25.59 -26.88
CA SER A 157 6.10 25.19 -25.52
C SER A 157 7.34 24.73 -24.77
N TYR A 158 7.56 25.25 -23.59
CA TYR A 158 8.62 24.79 -22.68
C TYR A 158 8.08 24.48 -21.27
N TYR A 159 8.84 23.69 -20.51
CA TYR A 159 8.45 23.24 -19.18
C TYR A 159 9.38 23.83 -18.12
N LYS A 160 8.79 24.41 -17.08
CA LYS A 160 9.54 24.92 -15.94
C LYS A 160 8.90 24.48 -14.63
N LYS A 161 9.74 24.26 -13.62
CA LYS A 161 9.29 23.89 -12.27
C LYS A 161 9.17 25.14 -11.41
N TYR A 162 8.06 25.25 -10.66
CA TYR A 162 7.78 26.33 -9.72
C TYR A 162 7.35 25.76 -8.39
N ASN A 163 7.61 26.52 -7.32
CA ASN A 163 7.01 26.22 -6.03
C ASN A 163 5.56 26.72 -6.04
N VAL A 164 4.63 25.98 -5.44
CA VAL A 164 3.21 26.36 -5.39
C VAL A 164 3.00 27.69 -4.70
N ALA A 165 3.85 28.05 -3.72
CA ALA A 165 3.79 29.34 -3.04
C ALA A 165 4.02 30.55 -3.98
N ASP A 166 4.75 30.36 -5.08
CA ASP A 166 5.14 31.43 -6.03
C ASP A 166 4.15 31.57 -7.20
N VAL A 167 3.05 30.82 -7.19
CA VAL A 167 2.13 30.71 -8.32
C VAL A 167 0.71 31.02 -7.90
N GLN A 168 -0.02 31.78 -8.74
CA GLN A 168 -1.44 32.06 -8.53
C GLN A 168 -2.31 31.15 -9.39
N ILE A 169 -3.24 30.44 -8.77
CA ILE A 169 -4.20 29.57 -9.47
C ILE A 169 -5.30 30.47 -10.07
N ILE A 170 -5.42 30.50 -11.40
CA ILE A 170 -6.48 31.25 -12.10
C ILE A 170 -7.73 30.39 -12.23
N LYS A 171 -7.54 29.15 -12.70
CA LYS A 171 -8.65 28.21 -12.92
C LYS A 171 -8.17 26.80 -12.57
N ASP A 172 -8.78 26.21 -11.56
CA ASP A 172 -8.51 24.83 -11.21
C ASP A 172 -9.42 23.89 -12.04
N SER A 173 -8.79 22.89 -12.64
CA SER A 173 -9.56 21.83 -13.28
C SER A 173 -9.82 20.77 -12.23
N LYS A 174 -11.04 20.69 -11.69
CA LYS A 174 -11.50 19.62 -10.80
C LYS A 174 -11.58 18.25 -11.53
N LYS A 175 -10.72 18.00 -12.51
CA LYS A 175 -10.65 16.67 -13.15
C LYS A 175 -9.98 15.76 -12.13
N GLU A 176 -10.69 14.69 -11.80
CA GLU A 176 -10.11 13.53 -11.12
C GLU A 176 -8.75 13.22 -11.73
N ILE A 177 -7.75 12.97 -10.89
CA ILE A 177 -6.40 12.56 -11.32
C ILE A 177 -6.62 11.37 -12.25
N LYS A 178 -6.54 11.61 -13.55
CA LYS A 178 -6.51 10.54 -14.53
C LYS A 178 -5.23 9.77 -14.24
N ALA A 179 -5.38 8.58 -13.68
CA ALA A 179 -4.29 7.62 -13.73
C ALA A 179 -3.87 7.47 -15.18
N ASP A 180 -2.59 7.29 -15.44
CA ASP A 180 -2.09 6.98 -16.76
C ASP A 180 -3.06 6.00 -17.44
N ASP A 181 -3.66 6.43 -18.57
CA ASP A 181 -4.64 5.66 -19.35
C ASP A 181 -4.00 4.39 -19.99
N ASN A 182 -2.76 4.08 -19.67
CA ASN A 182 -1.95 2.98 -20.20
C ASN A 182 -1.80 1.80 -19.22
N ILE A 183 -2.76 1.59 -18.33
CA ILE A 183 -2.73 0.41 -17.46
C ILE A 183 -3.23 -0.79 -18.26
N ASP A 184 -2.44 -1.86 -18.25
CA ASP A 184 -2.88 -3.14 -18.80
C ASP A 184 -4.15 -3.61 -18.04
N PRO A 185 -5.25 -3.91 -18.76
CA PRO A 185 -6.48 -4.39 -18.12
C PRO A 185 -6.28 -5.64 -17.27
N GLU A 186 -5.26 -6.44 -17.57
CA GLU A 186 -4.93 -7.63 -16.77
C GLU A 186 -4.28 -7.24 -15.43
N GLU A 187 -3.36 -6.27 -15.42
CA GLU A 187 -2.75 -5.74 -14.19
C GLU A 187 -3.80 -5.09 -13.27
N LEU A 188 -4.76 -4.36 -13.84
CA LEU A 188 -5.84 -3.76 -13.07
C LEU A 188 -6.70 -4.82 -12.37
N LYS A 189 -7.07 -5.89 -13.07
CA LYS A 189 -7.82 -7.01 -12.49
C LYS A 189 -7.04 -7.73 -11.40
N GLU A 190 -5.73 -7.86 -11.54
CA GLU A 190 -4.87 -8.44 -10.51
C GLU A 190 -4.86 -7.58 -9.25
N LEU A 191 -4.71 -6.27 -9.39
CA LEU A 191 -4.75 -5.33 -8.28
C LEU A 191 -6.10 -5.32 -7.56
N GLU A 192 -7.21 -5.37 -8.29
CA GLU A 192 -8.56 -5.47 -7.71
C GLU A 192 -8.74 -6.76 -6.90
N LYS A 193 -8.19 -7.88 -7.36
CA LYS A 193 -8.20 -9.14 -6.59
C LYS A 193 -7.41 -8.99 -5.29
N ILE A 194 -6.21 -8.38 -5.35
CA ILE A 194 -5.38 -8.14 -4.17
C ILE A 194 -6.12 -7.24 -3.15
N GLU A 195 -6.78 -6.18 -3.62
CA GLU A 195 -7.57 -5.29 -2.76
C GLU A 195 -8.76 -6.02 -2.10
N GLN A 196 -9.46 -6.89 -2.84
CA GLN A 196 -10.55 -7.69 -2.30
C GLN A 196 -10.07 -8.69 -1.24
N MET A 197 -8.93 -9.32 -1.46
CA MET A 197 -8.32 -10.24 -0.50
C MET A 197 -7.93 -9.54 0.80
N ASP A 198 -7.40 -8.31 0.74
CA ASP A 198 -7.06 -7.53 1.94
C ASP A 198 -8.30 -7.17 2.78
N LYS A 199 -9.40 -6.83 2.11
CA LYS A 199 -10.70 -6.59 2.77
C LYS A 199 -11.29 -7.83 3.43
N TYR A 200 -11.10 -9.00 2.81
CA TYR A 200 -11.61 -10.28 3.33
C TYR A 200 -10.86 -10.71 4.59
N GLU A 201 -9.54 -10.62 4.59
CA GLU A 201 -8.73 -10.96 5.77
C GLU A 201 -9.10 -10.11 6.99
N LYS A 202 -9.27 -8.79 6.82
CA LYS A 202 -9.66 -7.90 7.91
C LYS A 202 -11.00 -8.29 8.55
N LYS A 203 -11.97 -8.75 7.76
CA LYS A 203 -13.28 -9.18 8.29
C LYS A 203 -13.20 -10.46 9.13
N ASN A 204 -12.19 -11.30 8.89
CA ASN A 204 -12.05 -12.57 9.61
C ASN A 204 -11.22 -12.41 10.89
N THR A 205 -10.17 -11.57 10.89
CA THR A 205 -9.38 -11.28 12.10
C THR A 205 -10.19 -10.58 13.19
N SER A 206 -11.13 -9.72 12.84
CA SER A 206 -12.02 -9.06 13.82
C SER A 206 -13.09 -9.97 14.45
N LYS A 207 -13.25 -11.20 13.96
CA LYS A 207 -14.19 -12.20 14.54
C LYS A 207 -13.54 -13.19 15.49
N ASP A 208 -12.22 -13.28 15.47
CA ASP A 208 -11.47 -14.22 16.33
C ASP A 208 -10.99 -13.53 17.63
N GLU A 209 -11.28 -12.23 17.80
CA GLU A 209 -10.97 -11.46 19.02
C GLU A 209 -12.18 -11.26 19.96
N GLU A 210 -13.38 -11.70 19.57
CA GLU A 210 -14.57 -11.80 20.44
C GLU A 210 -14.72 -13.26 20.96
#